data_50300be13db36408a0eb97ace1cb2358
#
_entry.id   50300be13db36408a0eb97ace1cb2358
#
_cell.length_a   1.000
_cell.length_b   1.000
_cell.length_c   1.000
_cell.angle_alpha   90.00
_cell.angle_beta   90.00
_cell.angle_gamma   90.00
#
_symmetry.space_group_name_H-M   'P 1'
#
loop_
_entity.id
_entity.type
_entity.pdbx_description
1 polymer ?
#
loop_
_entity_poly.entity_id
_entity_poly.type
_entity_poly.pdbx_seq_one_letter_code
_entity_poly.pdbx_strand_id
1 'polypeptide(L)'
;MHSQHYDYIIIGAGSAGNVLAARLTEDPDVSVLLLEAGGPDYRLDFRTQMPAALAYPLQGRRYNWAYLTDPEPHMNNRRMECGRGKGLGGSSLINGMCYIRGNAMDFEQWASLKGLEDWSYADCL
;
A
#
# COMPACT_ATOMS: atom_id res chain seq x y z
N MET A 1 28.29 -11.90 19.09
CA MET A 1 27.04 -11.55 18.42
C MET A 1 27.24 -11.82 16.94
N HIS A 2 26.47 -12.74 16.34
CA HIS A 2 26.53 -12.94 14.91
C HIS A 2 25.76 -11.79 14.25
N SER A 3 26.46 -10.93 13.51
CA SER A 3 25.81 -9.93 12.66
C SER A 3 25.16 -10.67 11.48
N GLN A 4 23.85 -10.55 11.34
CA GLN A 4 23.16 -11.01 10.12
C GLN A 4 23.30 -9.90 9.07
N HIS A 5 23.74 -10.28 7.89
CA HIS A 5 23.83 -9.39 6.73
C HIS A 5 22.70 -9.73 5.76
N TYR A 6 22.11 -8.71 5.19
CA TYR A 6 21.10 -8.82 4.14
C TYR A 6 21.51 -7.89 2.99
N ASP A 7 21.24 -8.30 1.75
CA ASP A 7 21.53 -7.50 0.58
C ASP A 7 20.55 -6.31 0.48
N TYR A 8 19.29 -6.54 0.91
CA TYR A 8 18.25 -5.50 0.93
C TYR A 8 17.47 -5.51 2.23
N ILE A 9 17.10 -4.32 2.68
CA ILE A 9 16.16 -4.13 3.80
C ILE A 9 14.97 -3.34 3.27
N ILE A 10 13.78 -3.95 3.32
CA ILE A 10 12.52 -3.33 2.90
C ILE A 10 11.74 -2.95 4.16
N ILE A 11 11.38 -1.67 4.28
CA ILE A 11 10.62 -1.16 5.41
C ILE A 11 9.16 -0.98 4.97
N GLY A 12 8.30 -1.80 5.55
CA GLY A 12 6.87 -1.86 5.26
C GLY A 12 6.51 -2.98 4.28
N ALA A 13 5.71 -3.94 4.75
CA ALA A 13 5.16 -5.04 3.95
C ALA A 13 3.79 -4.67 3.37
N GLY A 14 3.67 -3.48 2.81
CA GLY A 14 2.50 -3.05 2.04
C GLY A 14 2.53 -3.59 0.61
N SER A 15 1.64 -3.08 -0.25
CA SER A 15 1.50 -3.54 -1.64
C SER A 15 2.83 -3.46 -2.41
N ALA A 16 3.58 -2.37 -2.28
CA ALA A 16 4.86 -2.20 -2.95
C ALA A 16 5.97 -3.06 -2.32
N GLY A 17 6.09 -3.07 -0.98
CA GLY A 17 7.14 -3.80 -0.28
C GLY A 17 7.06 -5.31 -0.49
N ASN A 18 5.84 -5.86 -0.52
CA ASN A 18 5.64 -7.28 -0.83
C ASN A 18 6.06 -7.62 -2.27
N VAL A 19 5.77 -6.75 -3.25
CA VAL A 19 6.21 -6.94 -4.64
C VAL A 19 7.73 -6.90 -4.73
N LEU A 20 8.37 -5.90 -4.11
CA LEU A 20 9.83 -5.81 -4.08
C LEU A 20 10.47 -7.03 -3.42
N ALA A 21 9.96 -7.47 -2.26
CA ALA A 21 10.48 -8.64 -1.59
C ALA A 21 10.36 -9.88 -2.46
N ALA A 22 9.20 -10.10 -3.09
CA ALA A 22 8.98 -11.25 -3.96
C ALA A 22 9.89 -11.22 -5.18
N ARG A 23 10.05 -10.06 -5.84
CA ARG A 23 10.86 -9.94 -7.05
C ARG A 23 12.36 -10.04 -6.79
N LEU A 24 12.85 -9.41 -5.73
CA LEU A 24 14.27 -9.49 -5.38
C LEU A 24 14.70 -10.89 -4.97
N THR A 25 13.81 -11.66 -4.31
CA THR A 25 14.10 -13.04 -3.88
C THR A 25 13.82 -14.09 -4.98
N GLU A 26 13.47 -13.70 -6.19
CA GLU A 26 13.52 -14.59 -7.36
C GLU A 26 14.96 -15.06 -7.64
N ASP A 27 15.94 -14.23 -7.33
CA ASP A 27 17.35 -14.61 -7.30
C ASP A 27 17.67 -15.30 -5.97
N PRO A 28 18.02 -16.60 -5.96
CA PRO A 28 18.29 -17.35 -4.73
C PRO A 28 19.53 -16.86 -3.97
N ASP A 29 20.41 -16.12 -4.62
CA ASP A 29 21.61 -15.56 -4.00
C ASP A 29 21.36 -14.20 -3.32
N VAL A 30 20.13 -13.65 -3.46
CA VAL A 30 19.73 -12.37 -2.86
C VAL A 30 18.96 -12.61 -1.56
N SER A 31 19.46 -12.01 -0.49
CA SER A 31 18.82 -12.04 0.83
C SER A 31 18.08 -10.72 1.13
N VAL A 32 16.82 -10.83 1.54
CA VAL A 32 15.97 -9.67 1.82
C VAL A 32 15.42 -9.74 3.24
N LEU A 33 15.59 -8.65 3.99
CA LEU A 33 14.89 -8.45 5.26
C LEU A 33 13.67 -7.55 5.05
N LEU A 34 12.48 -8.10 5.26
CA LEU A 34 11.23 -7.35 5.21
C LEU A 34 10.77 -7.02 6.63
N LEU A 35 10.68 -5.73 6.94
CA LEU A 35 10.23 -5.24 8.25
C LEU A 35 8.81 -4.70 8.15
N GLU A 36 7.92 -5.15 9.04
CA GLU A 36 6.54 -4.69 9.11
C GLU A 36 6.15 -4.34 10.54
N ALA A 37 5.45 -3.21 10.72
CA ALA A 37 5.02 -2.73 12.02
C ALA A 37 3.76 -3.43 12.55
N GLY A 38 2.94 -3.96 11.65
CA GLY A 38 1.72 -4.68 12.00
C GLY A 38 1.90 -6.19 12.04
N GLY A 39 0.80 -6.89 12.30
CA GLY A 39 0.78 -8.35 12.34
C GLY A 39 0.55 -9.00 10.98
N PRO A 40 0.56 -10.33 10.94
CA PRO A 40 0.21 -11.08 9.74
C PRO A 40 -1.27 -10.92 9.39
N ASP A 41 -1.58 -11.14 8.11
CA ASP A 41 -2.95 -11.31 7.63
C ASP A 41 -3.44 -12.72 7.95
N TYR A 42 -4.32 -12.84 8.92
CA TYR A 42 -4.82 -14.13 9.36
C TYR A 42 -5.95 -14.61 8.44
N ARG A 43 -5.77 -15.75 7.80
CA ARG A 43 -6.75 -16.36 6.87
C ARG A 43 -8.16 -16.57 7.44
N LEU A 44 -8.31 -16.63 8.75
CA LEU A 44 -9.60 -16.81 9.43
C LEU A 44 -10.16 -15.49 10.01
N ASP A 45 -9.47 -14.38 9.81
CA ASP A 45 -9.97 -13.09 10.28
C ASP A 45 -10.93 -12.51 9.24
N PHE A 46 -12.24 -12.61 9.49
CA PHE A 46 -13.27 -12.14 8.57
C PHE A 46 -13.13 -10.65 8.22
N ARG A 47 -12.49 -9.87 9.08
CA ARG A 47 -12.31 -8.42 8.88
C ARG A 47 -11.45 -8.09 7.67
N THR A 48 -10.49 -8.96 7.34
CA THR A 48 -9.60 -8.78 6.18
C THR A 48 -9.95 -9.74 5.03
N GLN A 49 -10.65 -10.84 5.33
CA GLN A 49 -10.92 -11.90 4.35
C GLN A 49 -12.30 -11.81 3.71
N MET A 50 -13.26 -11.10 4.34
CA MET A 50 -14.63 -11.00 3.84
C MET A 50 -14.88 -9.62 3.20
N PRO A 51 -15.14 -9.53 1.88
CA PRO A 51 -15.41 -8.25 1.21
C PRO A 51 -16.54 -7.43 1.86
N ALA A 52 -17.62 -8.09 2.31
CA ALA A 52 -18.73 -7.42 3.00
C ALA A 52 -18.34 -6.80 4.35
N ALA A 53 -17.19 -7.18 4.90
CA ALA A 53 -16.67 -6.67 6.17
C ALA A 53 -15.70 -5.49 6.02
N LEU A 54 -15.59 -4.90 4.84
CA LEU A 54 -14.56 -3.90 4.48
C LEU A 54 -14.48 -2.69 5.43
N ALA A 55 -15.55 -2.36 6.14
CA ALA A 55 -15.55 -1.27 7.12
C ALA A 55 -14.86 -1.65 8.46
N TYR A 56 -14.79 -2.94 8.80
CA TYR A 56 -14.25 -3.38 10.09
C TYR A 56 -12.75 -3.14 10.26
N PRO A 57 -11.88 -3.42 9.26
CA PRO A 57 -10.45 -3.20 9.44
C PRO A 57 -10.09 -1.71 9.55
N LEU A 58 -10.96 -0.80 9.11
CA LEU A 58 -10.79 0.64 9.30
C LEU A 58 -11.04 1.05 10.77
N GLN A 59 -11.86 0.27 11.50
CA GLN A 59 -12.18 0.56 12.89
C GLN A 59 -11.04 0.13 13.82
N GLY A 60 -10.65 1.02 14.71
CA GLY A 60 -9.60 0.75 15.69
C GLY A 60 -8.18 0.79 15.08
N ARG A 61 -7.21 0.22 15.81
CA ARG A 61 -5.78 0.33 15.49
C ARG A 61 -5.09 -1.00 15.16
N ARG A 62 -5.84 -2.08 15.01
CA ARG A 62 -5.26 -3.38 14.72
C ARG A 62 -4.68 -3.44 13.30
N TYR A 63 -5.49 -3.04 12.31
CA TYR A 63 -5.14 -3.04 10.88
C TYR A 63 -5.00 -1.65 10.30
N ASN A 64 -5.17 -0.60 11.11
CA ASN A 64 -5.18 0.79 10.68
C ASN A 64 -4.29 1.63 11.62
N TRP A 65 -3.45 2.47 11.06
CA TRP A 65 -2.70 3.47 11.80
C TRP A 65 -3.62 4.54 12.41
N ALA A 66 -4.82 4.70 11.85
CA ALA A 66 -5.85 5.64 12.28
C ALA A 66 -5.30 7.08 12.40
N TYR A 67 -4.61 7.54 11.37
CA TYR A 67 -4.17 8.92 11.28
C TYR A 67 -5.35 9.85 11.10
N LEU A 68 -5.22 11.06 11.63
CA LEU A 68 -6.13 12.16 11.40
C LEU A 68 -5.38 13.27 10.67
N THR A 69 -6.06 13.95 9.76
CA THR A 69 -5.51 15.16 9.14
C THR A 69 -5.37 16.27 10.18
N ASP A 70 -4.56 17.27 9.86
CA ASP A 70 -4.64 18.54 10.58
C ASP A 70 -6.02 19.19 10.37
N PRO A 71 -6.42 20.12 11.24
CA PRO A 71 -7.65 20.86 11.03
C PRO A 71 -7.64 21.60 9.70
N GLU A 72 -8.66 21.40 8.88
CA GLU A 72 -8.78 22.09 7.58
C GLU A 72 -9.62 23.37 7.73
N PRO A 73 -9.01 24.57 7.66
CA PRO A 73 -9.70 25.82 7.90
C PRO A 73 -10.90 26.06 6.97
N HIS A 74 -10.78 25.62 5.70
CA HIS A 74 -11.83 25.79 4.69
C HIS A 74 -12.96 24.76 4.81
N MET A 75 -12.86 23.84 5.78
CA MET A 75 -13.83 22.79 6.06
C MET A 75 -14.31 22.84 7.53
N ASN A 76 -14.53 24.02 8.06
CA ASN A 76 -14.96 24.25 9.46
C ASN A 76 -13.97 23.68 10.50
N ASN A 77 -12.68 23.72 10.22
CA ASN A 77 -11.63 23.17 11.07
C ASN A 77 -11.81 21.68 11.42
N ARG A 78 -12.56 20.93 10.60
CA ARG A 78 -12.71 19.51 10.85
C ARG A 78 -11.42 18.76 10.57
N ARG A 79 -11.23 17.67 11.29
CA ARG A 79 -10.22 16.65 11.03
C ARG A 79 -10.88 15.48 10.32
N MET A 80 -10.22 14.94 9.33
CA MET A 80 -10.71 13.78 8.60
C MET A 80 -9.82 12.57 8.90
N GLU A 81 -10.44 11.41 9.00
CA GLU A 81 -9.69 10.16 9.11
C GLU A 81 -8.91 9.89 7.82
N CYS A 82 -7.65 9.53 7.98
CA CYS A 82 -6.75 9.15 6.91
C CYS A 82 -6.24 7.74 7.17
N GLY A 83 -7.10 6.75 6.94
CA GLY A 83 -6.80 5.35 7.17
C GLY A 83 -5.60 4.90 6.34
N ARG A 84 -4.64 4.22 7.00
CA ARG A 84 -3.50 3.55 6.38
C ARG A 84 -3.34 2.18 7.01
N GLY A 85 -3.21 1.17 6.16
CA GLY A 85 -3.09 -0.20 6.62
C GLY A 85 -1.82 -0.45 7.42
N LYS A 86 -1.94 -1.33 8.40
CA LYS A 86 -0.89 -1.76 9.30
C LYS A 86 -0.91 -3.28 9.41
N GLY A 87 0.05 -3.94 8.78
CA GLY A 87 0.13 -5.40 8.71
C GLY A 87 0.73 -5.90 7.40
N LEU A 88 0.95 -7.20 7.29
CA LEU A 88 1.36 -7.84 6.04
C LEU A 88 0.26 -7.68 4.98
N GLY A 89 0.50 -6.80 4.01
CA GLY A 89 -0.47 -6.34 3.01
C GLY A 89 -0.69 -4.84 3.06
N GLY A 90 -0.39 -4.18 4.20
CA GLY A 90 -0.51 -2.73 4.36
C GLY A 90 -1.92 -2.24 4.03
N SER A 91 -2.03 -1.16 3.25
CA SER A 91 -3.33 -0.59 2.88
C SER A 91 -4.15 -1.48 1.95
N SER A 92 -3.58 -2.53 1.34
CA SER A 92 -4.35 -3.53 0.62
C SER A 92 -5.28 -4.36 1.52
N LEU A 93 -5.00 -4.42 2.85
CA LEU A 93 -5.88 -5.08 3.83
C LEU A 93 -7.15 -4.31 4.14
N ILE A 94 -7.15 -2.99 3.90
CA ILE A 94 -8.21 -2.08 4.35
C ILE A 94 -8.77 -1.20 3.23
N ASN A 95 -8.38 -1.44 1.98
CA ASN A 95 -8.85 -0.67 0.84
C ASN A 95 -10.31 -0.97 0.49
N GLY A 96 -10.91 -0.14 -0.36
CA GLY A 96 -12.29 -0.30 -0.81
C GLY A 96 -12.47 -1.36 -1.91
N MET A 97 -11.42 -2.11 -2.28
CA MET A 97 -11.44 -3.16 -3.30
C MET A 97 -11.97 -2.71 -4.67
N CYS A 98 -11.85 -1.42 -4.98
CA CYS A 98 -12.21 -0.89 -6.29
C CYS A 98 -11.10 -1.23 -7.29
N TYR A 99 -11.45 -1.98 -8.33
CA TYR A 99 -10.58 -2.25 -9.46
C TYR A 99 -11.06 -1.45 -10.67
N ILE A 100 -10.35 -0.37 -10.98
CA ILE A 100 -10.64 0.50 -12.11
C ILE A 100 -9.33 1.04 -12.67
N ARG A 101 -9.27 1.19 -13.99
CA ARG A 101 -8.14 1.84 -14.66
C ARG A 101 -8.32 3.34 -14.63
N GLY A 102 -7.21 4.08 -14.67
CA GLY A 102 -7.22 5.52 -14.85
C GLY A 102 -7.84 5.93 -16.19
N ASN A 103 -8.30 7.16 -16.28
CA ASN A 103 -8.83 7.71 -17.52
C ASN A 103 -7.69 7.87 -18.55
N ALA A 104 -7.91 7.39 -19.77
CA ALA A 104 -6.92 7.49 -20.83
C ALA A 104 -6.45 8.93 -21.09
N MET A 105 -7.34 9.91 -20.98
CA MET A 105 -7.00 11.33 -21.19
C MET A 105 -5.98 11.86 -20.19
N ASP A 106 -5.96 11.35 -18.95
CA ASP A 106 -4.98 11.76 -17.93
C ASP A 106 -3.59 11.27 -18.31
N PHE A 107 -3.48 10.04 -18.81
CA PHE A 107 -2.22 9.49 -19.30
C PHE A 107 -1.72 10.21 -20.55
N GLU A 108 -2.61 10.51 -21.51
CA GLU A 108 -2.24 11.28 -22.70
C GLU A 108 -1.76 12.71 -22.31
N GLN A 109 -2.38 13.33 -21.31
CA GLN A 109 -1.92 14.59 -20.78
C GLN A 109 -0.51 14.46 -20.17
N TRP A 110 -0.23 13.41 -19.44
CA TRP A 110 1.12 13.15 -18.91
C TRP A 110 2.13 12.94 -20.04
N ALA A 111 1.80 12.10 -21.01
CA ALA A 111 2.66 11.83 -22.16
C ALA A 111 2.97 13.09 -23.00
N SER A 112 2.12 14.11 -22.93
CA SER A 112 2.38 15.40 -23.59
C SER A 112 3.45 16.26 -22.90
N LEU A 113 3.86 15.89 -21.69
CA LEU A 113 4.88 16.61 -20.93
C LEU A 113 6.27 16.11 -21.29
N LYS A 114 7.23 17.03 -21.42
CA LYS A 114 8.61 16.68 -21.74
C LYS A 114 9.22 15.73 -20.69
N GLY A 115 9.71 14.59 -21.15
CA GLY A 115 10.33 13.56 -20.32
C GLY A 115 9.34 12.53 -19.77
N LEU A 116 8.07 12.59 -20.20
CA LEU A 116 7.03 11.62 -19.83
C LEU A 116 6.38 10.98 -21.08
N GLU A 117 7.06 11.00 -22.21
CA GLU A 117 6.53 10.54 -23.49
C GLU A 117 6.09 9.07 -23.46
N ASP A 118 6.74 8.24 -22.62
CA ASP A 118 6.45 6.80 -22.45
C ASP A 118 5.27 6.53 -21.48
N TRP A 119 4.56 7.58 -21.04
CA TRP A 119 3.42 7.48 -20.13
C TRP A 119 2.07 7.59 -20.83
N SER A 120 2.01 7.29 -22.14
CA SER A 120 0.72 7.22 -22.83
C SER A 120 -0.15 6.09 -22.25
N TYR A 121 -1.46 6.20 -22.42
CA TYR A 121 -2.37 5.14 -21.93
C TYR A 121 -2.04 3.77 -22.53
N ALA A 122 -1.63 3.74 -23.79
CA ALA A 122 -1.26 2.51 -24.47
C ALA A 122 0.02 1.89 -23.89
N ASP A 123 1.01 2.73 -23.54
CA ASP A 123 2.28 2.27 -22.97
C ASP A 123 2.12 1.78 -21.52
N CYS A 124 1.13 2.33 -20.79
CA CYS A 124 0.82 1.94 -19.41
C CYS A 124 -0.09 0.72 -19.28
N LEU A 125 -0.71 0.22 -20.38
CA LEU A 125 -1.58 -0.97 -20.39
C LEU A 125 -0.79 -2.27 -20.32
#